data_e195d53f6d55505c459172ab9e4a2401
#
_entry.id   e195d53f6d55505c459172ab9e4a2401
#
_cell.length_a   1.000
_cell.length_b   1.000
_cell.length_c   1.000
_cell.angle_alpha   90.00
_cell.angle_beta   90.00
_cell.angle_gamma   90.00
#
_symmetry.space_group_name_H-M   'P 1'
#
loop_
_entity.id
_entity.type
_entity.pdbx_description
1 polymer ?
#
loop_
_entity_poly.entity_id
_entity_poly.type
_entity_poly.pdbx_seq_one_letter_code
_entity_poly.pdbx_strand_id
1 'polypeptide(L)'
;MSIPIFNRMNGVASLRQARNNYRIACEQYEAQKEELQKLVEQAVQDREGYLRESIQMEKKVASDSLAYHVTRRKYEEGLMTSLDVQNNAATLLESQTLLLQSKLTYLMKCRLVDYYKGENIIQLTTEN
;
A
#
# COMPACT_ATOMS: atom_id res chain seq x y z
N MET A 1 -35.32 -61.16 -11.15
CA MET A 1 -35.77 -59.75 -11.16
C MET A 1 -35.33 -59.12 -9.83
N SER A 2 -34.25 -58.41 -9.83
CA SER A 2 -33.80 -57.64 -8.66
C SER A 2 -34.31 -56.20 -8.78
N ILE A 3 -35.22 -55.79 -7.90
CA ILE A 3 -35.75 -54.44 -7.86
C ILE A 3 -34.76 -53.59 -7.05
N PRO A 4 -34.18 -52.53 -7.64
CA PRO A 4 -33.22 -51.69 -6.92
C PRO A 4 -33.96 -50.75 -5.97
N ILE A 5 -34.26 -51.21 -4.75
CA ILE A 5 -34.91 -50.40 -3.72
C ILE A 5 -33.91 -49.39 -3.11
N PHE A 6 -32.60 -49.60 -3.27
CA PHE A 6 -31.53 -48.79 -2.67
C PHE A 6 -31.17 -47.54 -3.44
N ASN A 7 -31.63 -47.32 -4.68
CA ASN A 7 -31.28 -46.11 -5.46
C ASN A 7 -32.00 -44.84 -4.96
N ARG A 8 -33.07 -44.95 -4.22
CA ARG A 8 -33.84 -43.77 -3.76
C ARG A 8 -33.18 -43.06 -2.56
N MET A 9 -32.44 -43.77 -1.72
CA MET A 9 -31.68 -43.18 -0.60
C MET A 9 -30.42 -42.48 -1.09
N ASN A 10 -29.74 -42.96 -2.14
CA ASN A 10 -28.59 -42.31 -2.74
C ASN A 10 -28.96 -40.98 -3.42
N GLY A 11 -30.13 -40.89 -4.05
CA GLY A 11 -30.61 -39.65 -4.65
C GLY A 11 -30.91 -38.55 -3.61
N VAL A 12 -31.45 -38.89 -2.46
CA VAL A 12 -31.71 -37.93 -1.36
C VAL A 12 -30.43 -37.48 -0.71
N ALA A 13 -29.47 -38.40 -0.52
CA ALA A 13 -28.15 -38.05 0.04
C ALA A 13 -27.37 -37.13 -0.91
N SER A 14 -27.35 -37.40 -2.21
CA SER A 14 -26.66 -36.56 -3.20
C SER A 14 -27.33 -35.17 -3.33
N LEU A 15 -28.64 -35.08 -3.21
CA LEU A 15 -29.36 -33.81 -3.20
C LEU A 15 -29.01 -32.94 -1.97
N ARG A 16 -28.93 -33.59 -0.79
CA ARG A 16 -28.50 -32.90 0.43
C ARG A 16 -27.05 -32.43 0.34
N GLN A 17 -26.18 -33.25 -0.23
CA GLN A 17 -24.78 -32.89 -0.44
C GLN A 17 -24.64 -31.73 -1.44
N ALA A 18 -25.38 -31.75 -2.55
CA ALA A 18 -25.40 -30.65 -3.51
C ALA A 18 -25.89 -29.33 -2.87
N ARG A 19 -26.95 -29.41 -2.04
CA ARG A 19 -27.45 -28.23 -1.31
C ARG A 19 -26.44 -27.71 -0.29
N ASN A 20 -25.74 -28.58 0.42
CA ASN A 20 -24.69 -28.16 1.36
C ASN A 20 -23.50 -27.54 0.62
N ASN A 21 -23.08 -28.11 -0.50
CA ASN A 21 -22.01 -27.56 -1.34
C ASN A 21 -22.38 -26.17 -1.87
N TYR A 22 -23.64 -25.98 -2.29
CA TYR A 22 -24.12 -24.67 -2.70
C TYR A 22 -24.08 -23.65 -1.55
N ARG A 23 -24.52 -24.03 -0.35
CA ARG A 23 -24.42 -23.13 0.84
C ARG A 23 -22.98 -22.77 1.16
N ILE A 24 -22.08 -23.75 1.16
CA ILE A 24 -20.64 -23.51 1.37
C ILE A 24 -20.09 -22.56 0.30
N ALA A 25 -20.45 -22.74 -0.95
CA ALA A 25 -20.02 -21.85 -2.04
C ALA A 25 -20.55 -20.40 -1.85
N CYS A 26 -21.80 -20.24 -1.39
CA CYS A 26 -22.35 -18.92 -1.07
C CYS A 26 -21.62 -18.27 0.12
N GLU A 27 -21.35 -19.02 1.19
CA GLU A 27 -20.60 -18.53 2.36
C GLU A 27 -19.16 -18.15 1.97
N GLN A 28 -18.51 -18.94 1.12
CA GLN A 28 -17.17 -18.62 0.58
C GLN A 28 -17.18 -17.36 -0.29
N TYR A 29 -18.21 -17.17 -1.10
CA TYR A 29 -18.37 -15.96 -1.91
C TYR A 29 -18.53 -14.71 -1.04
N GLU A 30 -19.38 -14.77 -0.01
CA GLU A 30 -19.55 -13.65 0.92
C GLU A 30 -18.26 -13.35 1.70
N ALA A 31 -17.55 -14.38 2.17
CA ALA A 31 -16.26 -14.22 2.83
C ALA A 31 -15.20 -13.56 1.92
N GLN A 32 -15.11 -13.98 0.65
CA GLN A 32 -14.21 -13.36 -0.32
C GLN A 32 -14.57 -11.90 -0.61
N LYS A 33 -15.85 -11.59 -0.66
CA LYS A 33 -16.34 -10.23 -0.85
C LYS A 33 -15.96 -9.32 0.33
N GLU A 34 -16.14 -9.81 1.57
CA GLU A 34 -15.72 -9.09 2.78
C GLU A 34 -14.20 -8.88 2.83
N GLU A 35 -13.43 -9.90 2.46
CA GLU A 35 -11.97 -9.80 2.38
C GLU A 35 -11.54 -8.75 1.37
N LEU A 36 -12.15 -8.75 0.17
CA LEU A 36 -11.88 -7.74 -0.84
C LEU A 36 -12.22 -6.32 -0.35
N GLN A 37 -13.35 -6.14 0.35
CA GLN A 37 -13.71 -4.85 0.93
C GLN A 37 -12.64 -4.37 1.92
N LYS A 38 -12.18 -5.23 2.82
CA LYS A 38 -11.12 -4.91 3.78
C LYS A 38 -9.81 -4.52 3.08
N LEU A 39 -9.44 -5.22 2.01
CA LEU A 39 -8.24 -4.89 1.22
C LEU A 39 -8.36 -3.52 0.56
N VAL A 40 -9.52 -3.18 0.02
CA VAL A 40 -9.76 -1.86 -0.58
C VAL A 40 -9.72 -0.75 0.46
N GLU A 41 -10.39 -0.94 1.60
CA GLU A 41 -10.36 0.02 2.72
C GLU A 41 -8.95 0.25 3.23
N GLN A 42 -8.19 -0.82 3.41
CA GLN A 42 -6.79 -0.74 3.82
C GLN A 42 -5.93 0.00 2.79
N ALA A 43 -6.11 -0.27 1.50
CA ALA A 43 -5.38 0.42 0.44
C ALA A 43 -5.64 1.94 0.44
N VAL A 44 -6.89 2.36 0.71
CA VAL A 44 -7.25 3.78 0.83
C VAL A 44 -6.61 4.41 2.07
N GLN A 45 -6.66 3.74 3.22
CA GLN A 45 -6.04 4.21 4.46
C GLN A 45 -4.52 4.32 4.32
N ASP A 46 -3.88 3.33 3.71
CA ASP A 46 -2.45 3.33 3.41
C ASP A 46 -2.08 4.54 2.55
N ARG A 47 -2.82 4.80 1.47
CA ARG A 47 -2.59 5.95 0.60
C ARG A 47 -2.60 7.27 1.38
N GLU A 48 -3.59 7.45 2.26
CA GLU A 48 -3.67 8.65 3.09
C GLU A 48 -2.55 8.74 4.13
N GLY A 49 -2.14 7.60 4.68
CA GLY A 49 -1.01 7.50 5.59
C GLY A 49 0.29 7.95 4.92
N TYR A 50 0.60 7.40 3.75
CA TYR A 50 1.81 7.76 2.99
C TYR A 50 1.79 9.18 2.44
N LEU A 51 0.61 9.74 2.14
CA LEU A 51 0.49 11.16 1.81
C LEU A 51 0.93 12.04 2.99
N ARG A 52 0.42 11.76 4.18
CA ARG A 52 0.79 12.50 5.41
C ARG A 52 2.27 12.35 5.73
N GLU A 53 2.81 11.16 5.55
CA GLU A 53 4.24 10.88 5.73
C GLU A 53 5.09 11.70 4.74
N SER A 54 4.72 11.75 3.46
CA SER A 54 5.46 12.52 2.45
C SER A 54 5.49 14.02 2.77
N ILE A 55 4.38 14.58 3.29
CA ILE A 55 4.30 15.98 3.72
C ILE A 55 5.21 16.24 4.94
N GLN A 56 5.28 15.30 5.87
CA GLN A 56 6.18 15.41 7.04
C GLN A 56 7.65 15.33 6.61
N MET A 57 7.98 14.44 5.66
CA MET A 57 9.34 14.34 5.11
C MET A 57 9.75 15.59 4.34
N GLU A 58 8.84 16.26 3.64
CA GLU A 58 9.13 17.58 3.02
C GLU A 58 9.53 18.63 4.07
N LYS A 59 8.81 18.69 5.18
CA LYS A 59 9.15 19.60 6.30
C LYS A 59 10.49 19.24 6.93
N LYS A 60 10.77 17.94 7.07
CA LYS A 60 12.06 17.46 7.58
C LYS A 60 13.20 17.88 6.66
N VAL A 61 13.09 17.67 5.35
CA VAL A 61 14.11 18.10 4.38
C VAL A 61 14.32 19.62 4.43
N ALA A 62 13.26 20.41 4.54
CA ALA A 62 13.37 21.86 4.66
C ALA A 62 14.15 22.26 5.94
N SER A 63 13.88 21.61 7.07
CA SER A 63 14.60 21.84 8.34
C SER A 63 16.07 21.43 8.25
N ASP A 64 16.35 20.24 7.71
CA ASP A 64 17.73 19.72 7.57
C ASP A 64 18.54 20.57 6.57
N SER A 65 17.90 21.05 5.50
CA SER A 65 18.51 21.99 4.55
C SER A 65 18.90 23.31 5.22
N LEU A 66 17.99 23.87 6.04
CA LEU A 66 18.30 25.07 6.81
C LEU A 66 19.44 24.84 7.79
N ALA A 67 19.44 23.73 8.52
CA ALA A 67 20.51 23.35 9.44
C ALA A 67 21.86 23.24 8.71
N TYR A 68 21.90 22.59 7.56
CA TYR A 68 23.10 22.49 6.73
C TYR A 68 23.62 23.87 6.31
N HIS A 69 22.76 24.74 5.82
CA HIS A 69 23.16 26.09 5.40
C HIS A 69 23.68 26.94 6.56
N VAL A 70 23.05 26.85 7.72
CA VAL A 70 23.52 27.55 8.94
C VAL A 70 24.87 27.02 9.40
N THR A 71 25.05 25.70 9.43
CA THR A 71 26.32 25.07 9.84
C THR A 71 27.43 25.43 8.85
N ARG A 72 27.17 25.41 7.55
CA ARG A 72 28.13 25.80 6.53
C ARG A 72 28.59 27.26 6.69
N ARG A 73 27.65 28.20 6.93
CA ARG A 73 27.99 29.61 7.17
C ARG A 73 28.86 29.77 8.42
N LYS A 74 28.49 29.09 9.52
CA LYS A 74 29.30 29.12 10.77
C LYS A 74 30.68 28.51 10.56
N TYR A 75 30.83 27.51 9.72
CA TYR A 75 32.12 26.95 9.33
C TYR A 75 32.96 27.99 8.57
N GLU A 76 32.38 28.72 7.61
CA GLU A 76 33.04 29.80 6.86
C GLU A 76 33.51 30.94 7.81
N GLU A 77 32.81 31.18 8.92
CA GLU A 77 33.15 32.10 9.98
C GLU A 77 34.16 31.52 11.02
N GLY A 78 34.58 30.26 10.87
CA GLY A 78 35.50 29.58 11.78
C GLY A 78 34.89 29.12 13.12
N LEU A 79 33.56 29.14 13.25
CA LEU A 79 32.82 28.78 14.45
C LEU A 79 32.42 27.31 14.55
N MET A 80 32.57 26.55 13.46
CA MET A 80 32.27 25.13 13.38
C MET A 80 33.36 24.37 12.64
N THR A 81 33.37 23.03 12.80
CA THR A 81 34.34 22.16 12.16
C THR A 81 33.84 21.63 10.80
N SER A 82 34.78 21.20 9.97
CA SER A 82 34.42 20.51 8.70
C SER A 82 33.63 19.24 8.93
N LEU A 83 33.84 18.57 10.08
CA LEU A 83 33.09 17.37 10.47
C LEU A 83 31.62 17.70 10.70
N ASP A 84 31.31 18.84 11.34
CA ASP A 84 29.93 19.28 11.57
C ASP A 84 29.20 19.53 10.24
N VAL A 85 29.87 20.12 9.27
CA VAL A 85 29.33 20.34 7.92
C VAL A 85 29.05 19.01 7.22
N GLN A 86 30.00 18.05 7.30
CA GLN A 86 29.82 16.73 6.69
C GLN A 86 28.67 15.95 7.33
N ASN A 87 28.54 16.00 8.66
CA ASN A 87 27.44 15.34 9.38
C ASN A 87 26.08 15.91 8.97
N ASN A 88 25.96 17.25 8.92
CA ASN A 88 24.71 17.87 8.47
C ASN A 88 24.41 17.64 6.99
N ALA A 89 25.44 17.55 6.13
CA ALA A 89 25.28 17.18 4.72
C ALA A 89 24.78 15.73 4.59
N ALA A 90 25.31 14.79 5.37
CA ALA A 90 24.87 13.40 5.39
C ALA A 90 23.40 13.29 5.87
N THR A 91 23.05 14.02 6.94
CA THR A 91 21.65 14.06 7.44
C THR A 91 20.68 14.62 6.40
N LEU A 92 21.07 15.68 5.67
CA LEU A 92 20.26 16.23 4.59
C LEU A 92 20.08 15.22 3.45
N LEU A 93 21.14 14.53 3.06
CA LEU A 93 21.06 13.50 2.00
C LEU A 93 20.15 12.34 2.41
N GLU A 94 20.25 11.91 3.67
CA GLU A 94 19.38 10.87 4.22
C GLU A 94 17.91 11.31 4.19
N SER A 95 17.60 12.52 4.65
CA SER A 95 16.21 13.02 4.64
C SER A 95 15.66 13.20 3.22
N GLN A 96 16.48 13.63 2.26
CA GLN A 96 16.09 13.69 0.84
C GLN A 96 15.80 12.30 0.27
N THR A 97 16.59 11.30 0.63
CA THR A 97 16.38 9.90 0.21
C THR A 97 15.08 9.35 0.78
N LEU A 98 14.81 9.59 2.07
CA LEU A 98 13.56 9.19 2.71
C LEU A 98 12.34 9.90 2.10
N LEU A 99 12.45 11.17 1.75
CA LEU A 99 11.40 11.90 1.04
C LEU A 99 11.10 11.27 -0.32
N LEU A 100 12.13 10.94 -1.10
CA LEU A 100 11.94 10.29 -2.39
C LEU A 100 11.26 8.94 -2.23
N GLN A 101 11.69 8.15 -1.25
CA GLN A 101 11.10 6.85 -0.91
C GLN A 101 9.62 6.96 -0.54
N SER A 102 9.26 7.91 0.35
CA SER A 102 7.87 8.11 0.77
C SER A 102 6.99 8.58 -0.39
N LYS A 103 7.48 9.47 -1.28
CA LYS A 103 6.77 9.89 -2.49
C LYS A 103 6.54 8.75 -3.47
N LEU A 104 7.53 7.90 -3.71
CA LEU A 104 7.39 6.72 -4.58
C LEU A 104 6.38 5.73 -3.99
N THR A 105 6.46 5.47 -2.68
CA THR A 105 5.50 4.59 -2.00
C THR A 105 4.08 5.14 -2.09
N TYR A 106 3.90 6.45 -1.88
CA TYR A 106 2.61 7.11 -2.06
C TYR A 106 2.06 6.91 -3.48
N LEU A 107 2.88 7.13 -4.51
CA LEU A 107 2.48 6.91 -5.91
C LEU A 107 2.07 5.46 -6.18
N MET A 108 2.83 4.50 -5.64
CA MET A 108 2.47 3.07 -5.76
C MET A 108 1.12 2.77 -5.09
N LYS A 109 0.85 3.36 -3.91
CA LYS A 109 -0.43 3.20 -3.21
C LYS A 109 -1.58 3.86 -3.94
N CYS A 110 -1.36 5.02 -4.60
CA CYS A 110 -2.36 5.61 -5.49
C CYS A 110 -2.72 4.66 -6.64
N ARG A 111 -1.71 4.09 -7.32
CA ARG A 111 -1.93 3.13 -8.42
C ARG A 111 -2.64 1.87 -7.95
N LEU A 112 -2.35 1.40 -6.75
CA LEU A 112 -3.05 0.25 -6.17
C LEU A 112 -4.54 0.54 -5.94
N VAL A 113 -4.88 1.73 -5.44
CA VAL A 113 -6.28 2.15 -5.27
C VAL A 113 -6.98 2.28 -6.62
N ASP A 114 -6.33 2.85 -7.64
CA ASP A 114 -6.87 2.96 -9.00
C ASP A 114 -7.11 1.59 -9.62
N TYR A 115 -6.21 0.63 -9.38
CA TYR A 115 -6.40 -0.77 -9.79
C TYR A 115 -7.65 -1.39 -9.15
N TYR A 116 -7.86 -1.20 -7.84
CA TYR A 116 -9.06 -1.72 -7.18
C TYR A 116 -10.36 -1.05 -7.64
N LYS A 117 -10.29 0.19 -8.14
CA LYS A 117 -11.43 0.87 -8.79
C LYS A 117 -11.72 0.36 -10.20
N GLY A 118 -10.84 -0.45 -10.77
CA GLY A 118 -10.96 -0.94 -12.14
C GLY A 118 -10.48 0.04 -13.20
N GLU A 119 -9.75 1.09 -12.82
CA GLU A 119 -9.15 2.03 -13.76
C GLU A 119 -7.93 1.41 -14.45
N ASN A 120 -7.83 1.57 -15.77
CA ASN A 120 -6.78 0.96 -16.58
C ASN A 120 -5.45 1.68 -16.34
N ILE A 121 -4.52 1.03 -15.61
CA ILE A 121 -3.21 1.57 -15.23
C ILE A 121 -2.31 1.86 -16.46
N ILE A 122 -2.63 1.27 -17.61
CA ILE A 122 -1.80 1.29 -18.82
C ILE A 122 -1.96 2.59 -19.63
N GLN A 123 -3.02 3.37 -19.45
CA GLN A 123 -3.32 4.54 -20.30
C GLN A 123 -2.48 5.80 -19.99
N LEU A 124 -1.69 5.83 -18.93
CA LEU A 124 -0.92 7.02 -18.54
C LEU A 124 0.52 7.07 -19.08
N THR A 125 0.90 6.11 -19.92
CA THR A 125 2.26 6.09 -20.55
C THR A 125 2.25 6.64 -21.98
N THR A 126 1.11 7.06 -22.53
CA THR A 126 0.99 7.48 -23.94
C THR A 126 0.69 8.96 -24.15
N GLU A 127 0.64 9.78 -23.08
CA GLU A 127 0.56 11.25 -23.22
C GLU A 127 1.81 11.89 -22.63
N ASN A 128 2.90 11.88 -23.43
CA ASN A 128 3.97 12.86 -23.38
C ASN A 128 4.67 12.95 -24.75
#